data_c49669b9fd131151425d9445c6e4916f
#
_entry.id   c49669b9fd131151425d9445c6e4916f
#
_cell.length_a   1.000
_cell.length_b   1.000
_cell.length_c   1.000
_cell.angle_alpha   90.00
_cell.angle_beta   90.00
_cell.angle_gamma   90.00
#
_symmetry.space_group_name_H-M   'P 1'
#
loop_
_entity.id
_entity.type
_entity.pdbx_description
1 polymer ?
#
loop_
_entity_poly.entity_id
_entity_poly.type
_entity_poly.pdbx_seq_one_letter_code
_entity_poly.pdbx_strand_id
1 'polypeptide(L)'
;SMMKRAKKPLFLLGGGVNLSGANEQMKELVEMTGIPAITTIMGKGAISSKHRLYLGNIGIHGSYAANHAVSECDLLISIGTRFNDRITGKISEFAKDAKIVHIDIDSASISKNIVVDIPIVADAKLAIEKLIEYGAPLKIEKWVEQTLEWKEKYPINMDKYEGLTPEKVIKYINDNFERPIVSTDV
;
A
#
# COMPACT_ATOMS: atom_id res chain seq x y z
N SER A 1 -20.16 6.64 -6.73
CA SER A 1 -18.73 6.42 -6.67
C SER A 1 -18.45 4.95 -6.42
N MET A 2 -17.44 4.39 -7.08
CA MET A 2 -17.02 2.99 -6.92
C MET A 2 -16.57 2.71 -5.47
N MET A 3 -15.82 3.62 -4.86
CA MET A 3 -15.41 3.53 -3.46
C MET A 3 -16.59 3.32 -2.48
N LYS A 4 -17.71 4.02 -2.68
CA LYS A 4 -18.89 3.90 -1.80
C LYS A 4 -19.61 2.54 -1.90
N ARG A 5 -19.35 1.76 -2.95
CA ARG A 5 -19.97 0.44 -3.18
C ARG A 5 -19.05 -0.71 -2.79
N ALA A 6 -17.76 -0.44 -2.69
CA ALA A 6 -16.76 -1.43 -2.33
C ALA A 6 -16.96 -1.91 -0.88
N LYS A 7 -16.80 -3.19 -0.66
CA LYS A 7 -16.86 -3.83 0.66
C LYS A 7 -15.47 -4.12 1.22
N LYS A 8 -14.50 -4.30 0.33
CA LYS A 8 -13.11 -4.64 0.63
C LYS A 8 -12.13 -3.73 -0.15
N PRO A 9 -12.26 -2.39 -0.06
CA PRO A 9 -11.35 -1.49 -0.78
C PRO A 9 -9.95 -1.52 -0.18
N LEU A 10 -8.93 -1.29 -1.03
CA LEU A 10 -7.53 -1.27 -0.65
C LEU A 10 -6.78 -0.19 -1.42
N PHE A 11 -5.93 0.58 -0.73
CA PHE A 11 -4.96 1.46 -1.37
C PHE A 11 -3.63 0.74 -1.60
N LEU A 12 -3.10 0.82 -2.83
CA LEU A 12 -1.75 0.42 -3.17
C LEU A 12 -0.93 1.67 -3.53
N LEU A 13 0.06 1.98 -2.69
CA LEU A 13 0.84 3.21 -2.79
C LEU A 13 2.22 2.92 -3.36
N GLY A 14 2.53 3.54 -4.48
CA GLY A 14 3.83 3.45 -5.13
C GLY A 14 4.74 4.64 -4.83
N GLY A 15 5.91 4.66 -5.46
CA GLY A 15 6.90 5.74 -5.35
C GLY A 15 6.39 7.11 -5.81
N GLY A 16 5.39 7.14 -6.69
CA GLY A 16 4.78 8.39 -7.16
C GLY A 16 4.17 9.22 -6.06
N VAL A 17 3.66 8.61 -4.98
CA VAL A 17 3.14 9.35 -3.81
C VAL A 17 4.24 10.11 -3.11
N ASN A 18 5.41 9.48 -2.90
CA ASN A 18 6.57 10.13 -2.29
C ASN A 18 7.14 11.24 -3.18
N LEU A 19 7.26 10.96 -4.48
CA LEU A 19 7.83 11.89 -5.45
C LEU A 19 6.97 13.15 -5.63
N SER A 20 5.65 13.03 -5.51
CA SER A 20 4.73 14.18 -5.55
C SER A 20 4.62 14.94 -4.22
N GLY A 21 5.25 14.45 -3.15
CA GLY A 21 5.14 15.02 -1.81
C GLY A 21 3.74 14.94 -1.21
N ALA A 22 2.99 13.88 -1.53
CA ALA A 22 1.59 13.73 -1.15
C ALA A 22 1.37 12.93 0.14
N ASN A 23 2.39 12.77 0.97
CA ASN A 23 2.35 11.90 2.15
C ASN A 23 1.28 12.33 3.17
N GLU A 24 1.18 13.62 3.47
CA GLU A 24 0.17 14.14 4.42
C GLU A 24 -1.24 14.00 3.86
N GLN A 25 -1.47 14.33 2.59
CA GLN A 25 -2.76 14.15 1.93
C GLN A 25 -3.15 12.66 1.87
N MET A 26 -2.16 11.76 1.64
CA MET A 26 -2.45 10.33 1.63
C MET A 26 -2.85 9.83 3.02
N LYS A 27 -2.20 10.31 4.06
CA LYS A 27 -2.59 10.02 5.44
C LYS A 27 -4.02 10.49 5.71
N GLU A 28 -4.33 11.74 5.37
CA GLU A 28 -5.68 12.31 5.50
C GLU A 28 -6.73 11.46 4.77
N LEU A 29 -6.46 11.06 3.51
CA LEU A 29 -7.37 10.22 2.73
C LEU A 29 -7.63 8.87 3.40
N VAL A 30 -6.58 8.21 3.92
CA VAL A 30 -6.68 6.93 4.63
C VAL A 30 -7.50 7.09 5.92
N GLU A 31 -7.22 8.12 6.70
CA GLU A 31 -7.93 8.39 7.96
C GLU A 31 -9.41 8.73 7.72
N MET A 32 -9.69 9.54 6.71
CA MET A 32 -11.05 9.94 6.34
C MET A 32 -11.89 8.76 5.83
N THR A 33 -11.32 7.92 4.97
CA THR A 33 -12.07 6.83 4.33
C THR A 33 -12.12 5.56 5.17
N GLY A 34 -11.13 5.35 6.04
CA GLY A 34 -10.91 4.11 6.77
C GLY A 34 -10.34 2.97 5.91
N ILE A 35 -9.97 3.22 4.65
CA ILE A 35 -9.45 2.20 3.74
C ILE A 35 -8.04 1.78 4.15
N PRO A 36 -7.76 0.47 4.34
CA PRO A 36 -6.42 -0.02 4.56
C PRO A 36 -5.46 0.32 3.42
N ALA A 37 -4.18 0.50 3.73
CA ALA A 37 -3.16 0.85 2.77
C ALA A 37 -1.97 -0.12 2.81
N ILE A 38 -1.45 -0.43 1.64
CA ILE A 38 -0.22 -1.18 1.42
C ILE A 38 0.72 -0.38 0.53
N THR A 39 2.00 -0.68 0.57
CA THR A 39 2.98 0.01 -0.28
C THR A 39 3.78 -0.97 -1.13
N THR A 40 4.26 -0.48 -2.28
CA THR A 40 5.41 -1.11 -2.93
C THR A 40 6.69 -0.75 -2.15
N ILE A 41 7.81 -1.38 -2.47
CA ILE A 41 9.10 -1.02 -1.85
C ILE A 41 9.43 0.46 -2.08
N MET A 42 9.16 0.99 -3.28
CA MET A 42 9.39 2.40 -3.62
C MET A 42 8.34 3.34 -2.99
N GLY A 43 7.19 2.81 -2.62
CA GLY A 43 6.13 3.55 -1.93
C GLY A 43 6.31 3.59 -0.41
N LYS A 44 7.33 2.92 0.13
CA LYS A 44 7.62 2.92 1.57
C LYS A 44 7.83 4.36 2.05
N GLY A 45 7.14 4.73 3.13
CA GLY A 45 7.12 6.11 3.62
C GLY A 45 5.94 6.95 3.11
N ALA A 46 5.20 6.52 2.07
CA ALA A 46 3.98 7.21 1.63
C ALA A 46 2.92 7.33 2.73
N ILE A 47 2.95 6.40 3.67
CA ILE A 47 2.22 6.44 4.93
C ILE A 47 3.13 5.88 6.03
N SER A 48 3.00 6.39 7.26
CA SER A 48 3.81 5.92 8.39
C SER A 48 3.63 4.42 8.63
N SER A 49 4.74 3.70 8.84
CA SER A 49 4.70 2.27 9.21
C SER A 49 4.00 2.01 10.55
N LYS A 50 3.88 3.04 11.39
CA LYS A 50 3.15 3.00 12.67
C LYS A 50 1.65 3.27 12.50
N HIS A 51 1.20 3.65 11.32
CA HIS A 51 -0.22 3.92 11.08
C HIS A 51 -1.02 2.62 11.22
N ARG A 52 -2.15 2.68 11.93
CA ARG A 52 -2.99 1.51 12.22
C ARG A 52 -3.41 0.77 10.96
N LEU A 53 -3.85 1.50 9.93
CA LEU A 53 -4.37 0.93 8.67
C LEU A 53 -3.26 0.59 7.66
N TYR A 54 -1.99 0.77 7.99
CA TYR A 54 -0.89 0.32 7.15
C TYR A 54 -0.63 -1.17 7.37
N LEU A 55 -0.77 -1.97 6.33
CA LEU A 55 -0.65 -3.43 6.40
C LEU A 55 0.75 -3.94 6.03
N GLY A 56 1.61 -3.09 5.49
CA GLY A 56 2.98 -3.46 5.08
C GLY A 56 3.22 -3.33 3.58
N ASN A 57 4.37 -3.85 3.14
CA ASN A 57 4.72 -3.91 1.72
C ASN A 57 4.06 -5.11 1.05
N ILE A 58 3.72 -4.96 -0.22
CA ILE A 58 3.30 -6.04 -1.11
C ILE A 58 4.51 -6.66 -1.83
N GLY A 59 4.36 -7.88 -2.30
CA GLY A 59 5.28 -8.59 -3.17
C GLY A 59 5.94 -9.79 -2.50
N ILE A 60 6.98 -10.35 -3.16
CA ILE A 60 7.65 -11.60 -2.74
C ILE A 60 8.17 -11.51 -1.29
N HIS A 61 8.69 -10.36 -0.89
CA HIS A 61 9.16 -10.07 0.47
C HIS A 61 8.16 -9.23 1.27
N GLY A 62 6.90 -9.21 0.84
CA GLY A 62 5.84 -8.44 1.48
C GLY A 62 5.29 -9.10 2.74
N SER A 63 4.51 -8.32 3.51
CA SER A 63 3.81 -8.86 4.66
C SER A 63 2.67 -9.80 4.23
N TYR A 64 2.36 -10.76 5.10
CA TYR A 64 1.20 -11.64 4.91
C TYR A 64 -0.09 -10.82 4.71
N ALA A 65 -0.33 -9.84 5.59
CA ALA A 65 -1.52 -9.01 5.55
C ALA A 65 -1.64 -8.23 4.23
N ALA A 66 -0.53 -7.66 3.71
CA ALA A 66 -0.56 -6.92 2.45
C ALA A 66 -0.87 -7.82 1.26
N ASN A 67 -0.21 -8.98 1.17
CA ASN A 67 -0.43 -9.91 0.06
C ASN A 67 -1.84 -10.52 0.09
N HIS A 68 -2.34 -10.88 1.27
CA HIS A 68 -3.72 -11.39 1.42
C HIS A 68 -4.76 -10.31 1.15
N ALA A 69 -4.54 -9.07 1.58
CA ALA A 69 -5.45 -7.98 1.29
C ALA A 69 -5.62 -7.73 -0.21
N VAL A 70 -4.55 -7.86 -1.00
CA VAL A 70 -4.64 -7.75 -2.48
C VAL A 70 -5.44 -8.90 -3.08
N SER A 71 -5.25 -10.12 -2.58
CA SER A 71 -5.97 -11.30 -3.10
C SER A 71 -7.47 -11.27 -2.80
N GLU A 72 -7.87 -10.58 -1.73
CA GLU A 72 -9.24 -10.57 -1.21
C GLU A 72 -10.01 -9.29 -1.49
N CYS A 73 -9.32 -8.20 -1.91
CA CYS A 73 -9.99 -6.92 -2.15
C CYS A 73 -10.98 -7.00 -3.32
N ASP A 74 -12.02 -6.17 -3.27
CA ASP A 74 -12.98 -5.98 -4.36
C ASP A 74 -12.76 -4.66 -5.13
N LEU A 75 -11.93 -3.78 -4.58
CA LEU A 75 -11.49 -2.53 -5.20
C LEU A 75 -10.04 -2.25 -4.83
N LEU A 76 -9.16 -2.23 -5.82
CA LEU A 76 -7.77 -1.82 -5.65
C LEU A 76 -7.58 -0.41 -6.24
N ILE A 77 -7.22 0.55 -5.40
CA ILE A 77 -6.90 1.91 -5.82
C ILE A 77 -5.39 2.07 -5.77
N SER A 78 -4.76 2.00 -6.93
CA SER A 78 -3.31 2.08 -7.09
C SER A 78 -2.89 3.50 -7.46
N ILE A 79 -1.93 4.06 -6.72
CA ILE A 79 -1.46 5.43 -6.88
C ILE A 79 0.06 5.46 -7.04
N GLY A 80 0.54 5.89 -8.21
CA GLY A 80 1.95 6.07 -8.52
C GLY A 80 2.77 4.79 -8.50
N THR A 81 2.22 3.68 -9.02
CA THR A 81 2.93 2.39 -9.13
C THR A 81 2.79 1.77 -10.51
N ARG A 82 3.86 1.12 -11.00
CA ARG A 82 3.93 0.56 -12.35
C ARG A 82 3.57 -0.92 -12.47
N PHE A 83 3.13 -1.58 -11.39
CA PHE A 83 2.73 -3.00 -11.38
C PHE A 83 3.79 -3.93 -12.01
N ASN A 84 5.02 -3.87 -11.50
CA ASN A 84 6.06 -4.79 -11.97
C ASN A 84 5.83 -6.21 -11.45
N ASP A 85 6.54 -7.18 -12.04
CA ASP A 85 6.46 -8.61 -11.70
C ASP A 85 6.78 -8.93 -10.23
N ARG A 86 7.63 -8.10 -9.59
CA ARG A 86 8.01 -8.26 -8.17
C ARG A 86 6.85 -8.05 -7.21
N ILE A 87 5.83 -7.28 -7.62
CA ILE A 87 4.63 -7.01 -6.81
C ILE A 87 3.41 -7.79 -7.29
N THR A 88 3.30 -8.07 -8.60
CA THR A 88 2.14 -8.78 -9.15
C THR A 88 2.28 -10.30 -9.07
N GLY A 89 3.51 -10.80 -9.12
CA GLY A 89 3.72 -12.24 -9.26
C GLY A 89 2.99 -12.78 -10.49
N LYS A 90 2.16 -13.81 -10.30
CA LYS A 90 1.31 -14.36 -11.37
C LYS A 90 0.15 -13.40 -11.66
N ILE A 91 0.22 -12.70 -12.77
CA ILE A 91 -0.73 -11.63 -13.16
C ILE A 91 -2.19 -12.10 -13.11
N SER A 92 -2.49 -13.34 -13.54
CA SER A 92 -3.85 -13.88 -13.54
C SER A 92 -4.46 -14.07 -12.15
N GLU A 93 -3.64 -14.06 -11.11
CA GLU A 93 -4.07 -14.24 -9.71
C GLU A 93 -4.01 -12.92 -8.92
N PHE A 94 -3.38 -11.88 -9.49
CA PHE A 94 -3.23 -10.59 -8.83
C PHE A 94 -4.54 -9.82 -8.82
N ALA A 95 -5.09 -9.56 -7.64
CA ALA A 95 -6.34 -8.80 -7.44
C ALA A 95 -7.46 -9.26 -8.41
N LYS A 96 -7.54 -10.57 -8.68
CA LYS A 96 -8.35 -11.17 -9.77
C LYS A 96 -9.85 -10.85 -9.68
N ASP A 97 -10.36 -10.65 -8.47
CA ASP A 97 -11.76 -10.37 -8.20
C ASP A 97 -12.02 -8.87 -7.95
N ALA A 98 -10.98 -8.04 -8.02
CA ALA A 98 -11.05 -6.61 -7.76
C ALA A 98 -11.29 -5.80 -9.02
N LYS A 99 -12.03 -4.70 -8.87
CA LYS A 99 -11.95 -3.56 -9.80
C LYS A 99 -10.69 -2.77 -9.53
N ILE A 100 -9.95 -2.38 -10.58
CA ILE A 100 -8.68 -1.69 -10.46
C ILE A 100 -8.80 -0.27 -10.96
N VAL A 101 -8.53 0.69 -10.07
CA VAL A 101 -8.31 2.10 -10.40
C VAL A 101 -6.80 2.34 -10.39
N HIS A 102 -6.25 2.84 -11.47
CA HIS A 102 -4.82 3.13 -11.59
C HIS A 102 -4.59 4.62 -11.85
N ILE A 103 -3.93 5.26 -10.92
CA ILE A 103 -3.55 6.67 -10.96
C ILE A 103 -2.04 6.74 -11.16
N ASP A 104 -1.60 7.25 -12.29
CA ASP A 104 -0.18 7.45 -12.58
C ASP A 104 -0.01 8.69 -13.47
N ILE A 105 1.12 9.38 -13.32
CA ILE A 105 1.46 10.55 -14.16
C ILE A 105 1.89 10.12 -15.56
N ASP A 106 2.44 8.91 -15.68
CA ASP A 106 2.89 8.34 -16.94
C ASP A 106 1.78 7.51 -17.60
N SER A 107 1.18 8.06 -18.64
CA SER A 107 0.15 7.36 -19.42
C SER A 107 0.62 6.04 -20.01
N ALA A 108 1.93 5.88 -20.31
CA ALA A 108 2.49 4.65 -20.84
C ALA A 108 2.61 3.53 -19.79
N SER A 109 2.55 3.86 -18.51
CA SER A 109 2.51 2.91 -17.40
C SER A 109 1.13 2.33 -17.15
N ILE A 110 0.07 3.03 -17.57
CA ILE A 110 -1.32 2.61 -17.34
C ILE A 110 -1.68 1.43 -18.25
N SER A 111 -2.27 0.38 -17.68
CA SER A 111 -2.66 -0.86 -18.38
C SER A 111 -1.50 -1.59 -19.08
N LYS A 112 -0.26 -1.26 -18.76
CA LYS A 112 0.91 -1.91 -19.39
C LYS A 112 1.08 -3.35 -18.94
N ASN A 113 0.98 -3.61 -17.65
CA ASN A 113 1.25 -4.92 -17.06
C ASN A 113 -0.01 -5.62 -16.58
N ILE A 114 -1.03 -4.88 -16.15
CA ILE A 114 -2.34 -5.40 -15.74
C ILE A 114 -3.44 -4.58 -16.40
N VAL A 115 -4.55 -5.23 -16.69
CA VAL A 115 -5.75 -4.52 -17.20
C VAL A 115 -6.38 -3.75 -16.05
N VAL A 116 -6.68 -2.46 -16.28
CA VAL A 116 -7.31 -1.59 -15.28
C VAL A 116 -8.72 -1.20 -15.72
N ASP A 117 -9.64 -1.09 -14.76
CA ASP A 117 -11.04 -0.69 -15.04
C ASP A 117 -11.16 0.83 -15.18
N ILE A 118 -10.42 1.59 -14.38
CA ILE A 118 -10.44 3.05 -14.44
C ILE A 118 -9.00 3.58 -14.48
N PRO A 119 -8.52 4.01 -15.66
CA PRO A 119 -7.27 4.72 -15.80
C PRO A 119 -7.43 6.20 -15.45
N ILE A 120 -6.49 6.77 -14.70
CA ILE A 120 -6.43 8.19 -14.36
C ILE A 120 -5.00 8.68 -14.58
N VAL A 121 -4.78 9.48 -15.61
CA VAL A 121 -3.49 10.13 -15.88
C VAL A 121 -3.45 11.44 -15.11
N ALA A 122 -2.74 11.46 -13.99
CA ALA A 122 -2.65 12.62 -13.12
C ALA A 122 -1.42 12.55 -12.20
N ASP A 123 -0.97 13.71 -11.73
CA ASP A 123 -0.07 13.79 -10.59
C ASP A 123 -0.74 13.19 -9.35
N ALA A 124 0.04 12.42 -8.56
CA ALA A 124 -0.51 11.69 -7.42
C ALA A 124 -1.09 12.63 -6.36
N LYS A 125 -0.45 13.78 -6.09
CA LYS A 125 -0.93 14.74 -5.09
C LYS A 125 -2.27 15.35 -5.50
N LEU A 126 -2.37 15.82 -6.75
CA LEU A 126 -3.60 16.40 -7.28
C LEU A 126 -4.75 15.39 -7.29
N ALA A 127 -4.46 14.14 -7.64
CA ALA A 127 -5.47 13.08 -7.61
C ALA A 127 -5.94 12.76 -6.18
N ILE A 128 -5.02 12.68 -5.21
CA ILE A 128 -5.35 12.42 -3.80
C ILE A 128 -6.19 13.58 -3.24
N GLU A 129 -5.83 14.84 -3.51
CA GLU A 129 -6.60 16.02 -3.10
C GLU A 129 -8.03 15.97 -3.64
N LYS A 130 -8.22 15.55 -4.90
CA LYS A 130 -9.55 15.33 -5.46
C LYS A 130 -10.29 14.16 -4.82
N LEU A 131 -9.58 13.08 -4.46
CA LEU A 131 -10.19 11.98 -3.72
C LEU A 131 -10.64 12.41 -2.32
N ILE A 132 -9.92 13.30 -1.66
CA ILE A 132 -10.32 13.89 -0.36
C ILE A 132 -11.58 14.75 -0.55
N GLU A 133 -11.59 15.65 -1.55
CA GLU A 133 -12.73 16.56 -1.82
C GLU A 133 -14.05 15.80 -2.01
N TYR A 134 -14.00 14.63 -2.69
CA TYR A 134 -15.20 13.81 -2.98
C TYR A 134 -15.32 12.58 -2.08
N GLY A 135 -14.39 12.40 -1.15
CA GLY A 135 -14.35 11.27 -0.23
C GLY A 135 -15.39 11.37 0.88
N ALA A 136 -15.55 10.28 1.59
CA ALA A 136 -16.36 10.20 2.81
C ALA A 136 -15.96 8.95 3.59
N PRO A 137 -16.23 8.89 4.90
CA PRO A 137 -16.07 7.66 5.67
C PRO A 137 -16.86 6.50 5.04
N LEU A 138 -16.26 5.32 4.99
CA LEU A 138 -16.87 4.12 4.43
C LEU A 138 -17.28 3.16 5.55
N LYS A 139 -18.34 2.40 5.32
CA LYS A 139 -18.82 1.34 6.24
C LYS A 139 -18.14 0.02 5.88
N ILE A 140 -16.90 -0.14 6.27
CA ILE A 140 -16.03 -1.28 5.94
C ILE A 140 -15.36 -1.89 7.18
N GLU A 141 -15.98 -1.76 8.34
CA GLU A 141 -15.41 -2.15 9.64
C GLU A 141 -14.96 -3.62 9.64
N LYS A 142 -15.78 -4.53 9.10
CA LYS A 142 -15.45 -5.96 9.01
C LYS A 142 -14.20 -6.24 8.16
N TRP A 143 -14.02 -5.47 7.09
CA TRP A 143 -12.83 -5.58 6.24
C TRP A 143 -11.59 -5.09 6.98
N VAL A 144 -11.70 -3.96 7.64
CA VAL A 144 -10.61 -3.40 8.46
C VAL A 144 -10.23 -4.38 9.55
N GLU A 145 -11.19 -4.91 10.31
CA GLU A 145 -10.95 -5.93 11.36
C GLU A 145 -10.21 -7.14 10.80
N GLN A 146 -10.67 -7.69 9.67
CA GLN A 146 -10.03 -8.84 9.02
C GLN A 146 -8.58 -8.56 8.64
N THR A 147 -8.29 -7.39 8.04
CA THR A 147 -6.93 -7.04 7.64
C THR A 147 -6.00 -6.81 8.83
N LEU A 148 -6.52 -6.25 9.91
CA LEU A 148 -5.77 -6.05 11.16
C LEU A 148 -5.52 -7.38 11.89
N GLU A 149 -6.47 -8.30 11.88
CA GLU A 149 -6.27 -9.67 12.40
C GLU A 149 -5.12 -10.37 11.67
N TRP A 150 -5.06 -10.27 10.34
CA TRP A 150 -3.92 -10.85 9.59
C TRP A 150 -2.59 -10.20 9.96
N LYS A 151 -2.58 -8.87 10.14
CA LYS A 151 -1.36 -8.13 10.54
C LYS A 151 -0.86 -8.55 11.92
N GLU A 152 -1.77 -8.80 12.86
CA GLU A 152 -1.45 -9.23 14.22
C GLU A 152 -1.03 -10.71 14.28
N LYS A 153 -1.76 -11.58 13.60
CA LYS A 153 -1.55 -13.02 13.63
C LYS A 153 -0.30 -13.47 12.87
N TYR A 154 0.07 -12.74 11.81
CA TYR A 154 1.19 -13.07 10.94
C TYR A 154 2.19 -11.90 10.82
N PRO A 155 2.79 -11.45 11.93
CA PRO A 155 3.77 -10.37 11.88
C PRO A 155 5.03 -10.83 11.14
N ILE A 156 5.73 -9.89 10.51
CA ILE A 156 7.11 -10.13 10.08
C ILE A 156 7.94 -10.20 11.34
N ASN A 157 8.27 -11.42 11.77
CA ASN A 157 9.02 -11.68 12.99
C ASN A 157 10.25 -12.52 12.69
N MET A 158 11.43 -11.95 12.88
CA MET A 158 12.73 -12.60 12.73
C MET A 158 13.39 -12.94 14.07
N ASP A 159 12.73 -12.66 15.21
CA ASP A 159 13.26 -12.93 16.55
C ASP A 159 13.48 -14.44 16.84
N LYS A 160 12.83 -15.30 16.05
CA LYS A 160 13.00 -16.75 16.12
C LYS A 160 14.39 -17.25 15.66
N TYR A 161 15.17 -16.39 15.02
CA TYR A 161 16.52 -16.76 14.59
C TYR A 161 17.55 -16.36 15.65
N GLU A 162 18.42 -17.32 16.03
CA GLU A 162 19.57 -17.06 16.90
C GLU A 162 20.64 -16.24 16.14
N GLY A 163 21.43 -15.48 16.92
CA GLY A 163 22.51 -14.66 16.38
C GLY A 163 22.09 -13.31 15.84
N LEU A 164 22.98 -12.69 15.06
CA LEU A 164 22.79 -11.38 14.46
C LEU A 164 22.02 -11.52 13.14
N THR A 165 20.85 -10.85 13.06
CA THR A 165 20.04 -10.78 11.84
C THR A 165 19.96 -9.35 11.35
N PRO A 166 19.70 -9.10 10.06
CA PRO A 166 19.52 -7.75 9.52
C PRO A 166 18.45 -6.95 10.27
N GLU A 167 17.36 -7.58 10.66
CA GLU A 167 16.27 -6.94 11.42
C GLU A 167 16.74 -6.49 12.81
N LYS A 168 17.55 -7.31 13.51
CA LYS A 168 18.13 -6.93 14.80
C LYS A 168 19.07 -5.74 14.67
N VAL A 169 19.85 -5.67 13.58
CA VAL A 169 20.71 -4.53 13.28
C VAL A 169 19.88 -3.27 13.03
N ILE A 170 18.86 -3.35 12.16
CA ILE A 170 17.99 -2.22 11.86
C ILE A 170 17.24 -1.77 13.12
N LYS A 171 16.74 -2.71 13.91
CA LYS A 171 16.09 -2.40 15.19
C LYS A 171 17.05 -1.68 16.14
N TYR A 172 18.27 -2.16 16.29
CA TYR A 172 19.28 -1.52 17.13
C TYR A 172 19.58 -0.09 16.68
N ILE A 173 19.74 0.12 15.35
CA ILE A 173 19.96 1.45 14.79
C ILE A 173 18.78 2.36 15.10
N ASN A 174 17.56 1.88 14.89
CA ASN A 174 16.34 2.68 15.13
C ASN A 174 16.14 3.04 16.61
N ASP A 175 16.54 2.15 17.52
CA ASP A 175 16.36 2.32 18.97
C ASP A 175 17.47 3.21 19.59
N ASN A 176 18.66 3.30 18.97
CA ASN A 176 19.83 3.94 19.55
C ASN A 176 20.31 5.22 18.82
N PHE A 177 19.77 5.50 17.64
CA PHE A 177 20.16 6.69 16.87
C PHE A 177 18.96 7.55 16.54
N GLU A 178 19.07 8.85 16.79
CA GLU A 178 18.05 9.83 16.45
C GLU A 178 18.18 10.20 14.96
N ARG A 179 17.12 9.94 14.18
CA ARG A 179 17.01 10.27 12.75
C ARG A 179 18.19 9.76 11.88
N PRO A 180 18.57 8.48 11.97
CA PRO A 180 19.67 7.95 11.18
C PRO A 180 19.34 7.96 9.69
N ILE A 181 20.36 8.22 8.86
CA ILE A 181 20.29 7.94 7.42
C ILE A 181 20.86 6.53 7.22
N VAL A 182 20.03 5.61 6.79
CA VAL A 182 20.41 4.20 6.59
C VAL A 182 20.34 3.87 5.11
N SER A 183 21.45 3.38 4.55
CA SER A 183 21.53 2.81 3.21
C SER A 183 21.81 1.31 3.32
N THR A 184 21.03 0.52 2.60
CA THR A 184 21.19 -0.94 2.55
C THR A 184 21.46 -1.39 1.13
N ASP A 185 22.09 -2.54 0.96
CA ASP A 185 22.15 -3.24 -0.30
C ASP A 185 20.82 -3.94 -0.62
N VAL A 186 20.60 -4.34 -1.87
CA VAL A 186 19.39 -5.00 -2.38
C VAL A 186 19.58 -6.50 -2.48
#